data_f836091168b0f63d39269fd598cb4db4
#
_entry.id   f836091168b0f63d39269fd598cb4db4
#
_cell.length_a   1.000
_cell.length_b   1.000
_cell.length_c   1.000
_cell.angle_alpha   90.00
_cell.angle_beta   90.00
_cell.angle_gamma   90.00
#
_symmetry.space_group_name_H-M   'P 1'
#
loop_
_entity.id
_entity.type
_entity.pdbx_description
1 polymer ?
#
loop_
_entity_poly.entity_id
_entity_poly.type
_entity_poly.pdbx_seq_one_letter_code
_entity_poly.pdbx_strand_id
1 'polypeptide(L)'
;MPAAEEVPGPGEKPTLESCDFDATAFADKLEAWHETKRKADEAAAARKRAQDAEAAEWTIRVDGHNTRMQELAARVPKAAEYVAEADSVLTPTQRGMVVHTSPESHRLLAVLGKNAALLEEVSAIKDPALFVRRIVEIEMSLTSRTAKKPAPERTLTGSAASGSRGVVPGADATLERLEAEADRTGDRTKLIRYRRELAAKKAA
;
A
#
# COMPACT_ATOMS: atom_id res chain seq x y z
N MET A 1 -2.89 2.30 21.42
CA MET A 1 -2.29 1.12 22.06
C MET A 1 -2.92 0.98 23.41
N PRO A 2 -3.60 -0.13 23.77
CA PRO A 2 -3.99 -0.36 25.15
C PRO A 2 -2.71 -0.41 26.00
N ALA A 3 -2.71 0.35 27.09
CA ALA A 3 -1.63 0.32 28.07
C ALA A 3 -1.49 -1.14 28.53
N ALA A 4 -0.32 -1.73 28.28
CA ALA A 4 -0.03 -3.07 28.78
C ALA A 4 -0.15 -3.01 30.30
N GLU A 5 -1.10 -3.76 30.87
CA GLU A 5 -1.23 -3.92 32.32
C GLU A 5 0.14 -4.30 32.86
N GLU A 6 0.68 -3.43 33.71
CA GLU A 6 1.93 -3.73 34.40
C GLU A 6 1.64 -4.89 35.38
N VAL A 7 2.11 -6.07 35.02
CA VAL A 7 2.10 -7.20 35.94
C VAL A 7 3.02 -6.83 37.10
N PRO A 8 2.46 -6.70 38.33
CA PRO A 8 3.27 -6.33 39.49
C PRO A 8 4.40 -7.35 39.65
N GLY A 9 5.62 -6.86 39.92
CA GLY A 9 6.76 -7.73 40.18
C GLY A 9 6.49 -8.63 41.39
N PRO A 10 7.26 -9.74 41.54
CA PRO A 10 7.02 -10.76 42.56
C PRO A 10 7.25 -10.26 44.02
N GLY A 11 7.69 -9.01 44.18
CA GLY A 11 8.08 -8.51 45.48
C GLY A 11 9.33 -9.18 46.04
N GLU A 12 9.58 -8.98 47.31
CA GLU A 12 10.72 -9.58 48.00
C GLU A 12 10.46 -11.08 48.26
N LYS A 13 11.50 -11.89 48.08
CA LYS A 13 11.40 -13.33 48.29
C LYS A 13 11.11 -13.65 49.74
N PRO A 14 10.08 -14.46 50.06
CA PRO A 14 9.79 -14.86 51.44
C PRO A 14 10.98 -15.54 52.12
N THR A 15 11.17 -15.24 53.40
CA THR A 15 12.14 -15.90 54.29
C THR A 15 11.39 -16.53 55.43
N LEU A 16 12.02 -17.52 56.13
CA LEU A 16 11.42 -18.12 57.33
C LEU A 16 11.19 -17.09 58.44
N GLU A 17 12.06 -16.09 58.55
CA GLU A 17 11.91 -14.98 59.50
C GLU A 17 10.67 -14.13 59.20
N SER A 18 10.37 -13.88 57.88
CA SER A 18 9.16 -13.13 57.50
C SER A 18 7.87 -13.90 57.68
N CYS A 19 7.95 -15.15 58.14
CA CYS A 19 6.84 -16.06 58.42
C CYS A 19 6.84 -16.53 59.90
N ASP A 20 7.52 -15.81 60.78
CA ASP A 20 7.59 -16.14 62.21
C ASP A 20 8.06 -17.60 62.49
N PHE A 21 8.91 -18.13 61.64
CA PHE A 21 9.40 -19.51 61.66
C PHE A 21 8.30 -20.58 61.46
N ASP A 22 7.14 -20.21 60.97
CA ASP A 22 6.08 -21.15 60.58
C ASP A 22 6.41 -21.73 59.18
N ALA A 23 6.71 -23.04 59.15
CA ALA A 23 7.09 -23.75 57.94
C ALA A 23 5.98 -23.85 56.92
N THR A 24 4.70 -23.94 57.38
CA THR A 24 3.54 -24.05 56.48
C THR A 24 3.27 -22.70 55.81
N ALA A 25 3.20 -21.63 56.59
CA ALA A 25 3.01 -20.27 56.09
C ALA A 25 4.17 -19.86 55.16
N PHE A 26 5.40 -20.29 55.41
CA PHE A 26 6.54 -20.07 54.55
C PHE A 26 6.37 -20.79 53.19
N ALA A 27 5.98 -22.08 53.21
CA ALA A 27 5.77 -22.86 51.98
C ALA A 27 4.69 -22.22 51.07
N ASP A 28 3.53 -21.84 51.63
CA ASP A 28 2.45 -21.20 50.89
C ASP A 28 2.87 -19.86 50.28
N LYS A 29 3.54 -19.00 51.06
CA LYS A 29 4.06 -17.72 50.54
C LYS A 29 5.15 -17.90 49.47
N LEU A 30 6.01 -18.89 49.62
CA LEU A 30 7.04 -19.18 48.67
C LEU A 30 6.47 -19.69 47.31
N GLU A 31 5.44 -20.54 47.36
CA GLU A 31 4.74 -21.00 46.18
C GLU A 31 4.03 -19.84 45.48
N ALA A 32 3.31 -19.00 46.17
CA ALA A 32 2.67 -17.80 45.63
C ALA A 32 3.69 -16.83 45.02
N TRP A 33 4.85 -16.66 45.66
CA TRP A 33 5.96 -15.85 45.13
C TRP A 33 6.51 -16.42 43.83
N HIS A 34 6.74 -17.75 43.77
CA HIS A 34 7.21 -18.41 42.57
C HIS A 34 6.22 -18.30 41.39
N GLU A 35 4.94 -18.42 41.68
CA GLU A 35 3.87 -18.24 40.67
C GLU A 35 3.85 -16.81 40.13
N THR A 36 3.90 -15.81 41.02
CA THR A 36 3.95 -14.40 40.62
C THR A 36 5.21 -14.08 39.83
N LYS A 37 6.36 -14.61 40.28
CA LYS A 37 7.62 -14.45 39.58
C LYS A 37 7.57 -15.04 38.18
N ARG A 38 7.04 -16.24 38.02
CA ARG A 38 6.88 -16.88 36.71
C ARG A 38 6.02 -16.04 35.76
N LYS A 39 4.87 -15.54 36.26
CA LYS A 39 3.98 -14.66 35.45
C LYS A 39 4.69 -13.36 35.06
N ALA A 40 5.45 -12.76 35.95
CA ALA A 40 6.24 -11.57 35.65
C ALA A 40 7.36 -11.84 34.61
N ASP A 41 8.07 -12.94 34.76
CA ASP A 41 9.14 -13.34 33.83
C ASP A 41 8.55 -13.66 32.41
N GLU A 42 7.41 -14.34 32.35
CA GLU A 42 6.69 -14.62 31.11
C GLU A 42 6.20 -13.32 30.42
N ALA A 43 5.64 -12.39 31.20
CA ALA A 43 5.21 -11.09 30.68
C ALA A 43 6.40 -10.25 30.18
N ALA A 44 7.52 -10.24 30.90
CA ALA A 44 8.75 -9.56 30.48
C ALA A 44 9.34 -10.16 29.19
N ALA A 45 9.36 -11.49 29.09
CA ALA A 45 9.80 -12.19 27.89
C ALA A 45 8.88 -11.90 26.69
N ALA A 46 7.56 -11.86 26.90
CA ALA A 46 6.60 -11.51 25.85
C ALA A 46 6.79 -10.06 25.35
N ARG A 47 6.96 -9.10 26.26
CA ARG A 47 7.26 -7.70 25.92
C ARG A 47 8.56 -7.58 25.12
N LYS A 48 9.62 -8.27 25.55
CA LYS A 48 10.90 -8.27 24.84
C LYS A 48 10.74 -8.83 23.43
N ARG A 49 10.07 -9.96 23.27
CA ARG A 49 9.82 -10.56 21.94
C ARG A 49 9.04 -9.61 21.03
N ALA A 50 8.03 -8.89 21.55
CA ALA A 50 7.28 -7.91 20.79
C ALA A 50 8.18 -6.73 20.34
N GLN A 51 9.02 -6.22 21.23
CA GLN A 51 9.98 -5.15 20.90
C GLN A 51 11.02 -5.61 19.86
N ASP A 52 11.56 -6.81 20.02
CA ASP A 52 12.53 -7.38 19.08
C ASP A 52 11.89 -7.59 17.69
N ALA A 53 10.64 -8.03 17.64
CA ALA A 53 9.89 -8.18 16.39
C ALA A 53 9.63 -6.82 15.72
N GLU A 54 9.21 -5.81 16.48
CA GLU A 54 8.99 -4.46 15.97
C GLU A 54 10.29 -3.82 15.43
N ALA A 55 11.41 -4.02 16.16
CA ALA A 55 12.73 -3.56 15.72
C ALA A 55 13.17 -4.26 14.43
N ALA A 56 12.93 -5.58 14.31
CA ALA A 56 13.24 -6.33 13.10
C ALA A 56 12.40 -5.85 11.89
N GLU A 57 11.11 -5.63 12.07
CA GLU A 57 10.26 -5.07 11.01
C GLU A 57 10.73 -3.69 10.56
N TRP A 58 11.12 -2.84 11.52
CA TRP A 58 11.66 -1.52 11.20
C TRP A 58 12.94 -1.63 10.37
N THR A 59 13.86 -2.50 10.75
CA THR A 59 15.11 -2.74 9.99
C THR A 59 14.81 -3.16 8.55
N ILE A 60 13.89 -4.12 8.35
CA ILE A 60 13.48 -4.57 7.00
C ILE A 60 12.92 -3.41 6.16
N ARG A 61 12.12 -2.52 6.76
CA ARG A 61 11.55 -1.36 6.06
C ARG A 61 12.64 -0.37 5.65
N VAL A 62 13.57 -0.07 6.55
CA VAL A 62 14.69 0.85 6.26
C VAL A 62 15.60 0.28 5.17
N ASP A 63 15.95 -0.99 5.24
CA ASP A 63 16.79 -1.65 4.23
C ASP A 63 16.10 -1.67 2.86
N GLY A 64 14.81 -1.97 2.84
CA GLY A 64 14.00 -1.90 1.63
C GLY A 64 13.91 -0.47 1.05
N HIS A 65 13.78 0.54 1.90
CA HIS A 65 13.83 1.93 1.49
C HIS A 65 15.19 2.29 0.87
N ASN A 66 16.28 1.97 1.53
CA ASN A 66 17.64 2.26 1.07
C ASN A 66 17.95 1.58 -0.28
N THR A 67 17.54 0.33 -0.45
CA THR A 67 17.71 -0.41 -1.72
C THR A 67 16.96 0.29 -2.86
N ARG A 68 15.71 0.64 -2.66
CA ARG A 68 14.90 1.35 -3.67
C ARG A 68 15.41 2.76 -3.94
N MET A 69 16.00 3.41 -2.95
CA MET A 69 16.67 4.71 -3.13
C MET A 69 17.86 4.60 -4.08
N GLN A 70 18.70 3.58 -3.91
CA GLN A 70 19.83 3.33 -4.80
C GLN A 70 19.36 3.05 -6.23
N GLU A 71 18.32 2.23 -6.40
CA GLU A 71 17.71 1.96 -7.71
C GLU A 71 17.13 3.22 -8.36
N LEU A 72 16.47 4.07 -7.58
CA LEU A 72 15.92 5.34 -8.07
C LEU A 72 17.04 6.30 -8.50
N ALA A 73 18.10 6.42 -7.72
CA ALA A 73 19.25 7.27 -8.04
C ALA A 73 19.97 6.80 -9.32
N ALA A 74 20.04 5.49 -9.57
CA ALA A 74 20.59 4.93 -10.82
C ALA A 74 19.74 5.27 -12.05
N ARG A 75 18.42 5.40 -11.90
CA ARG A 75 17.48 5.69 -13.01
C ARG A 75 17.24 7.18 -13.23
N VAL A 76 17.28 7.96 -12.16
CA VAL A 76 16.97 9.40 -12.16
C VAL A 76 18.16 10.18 -11.59
N PRO A 77 18.99 10.82 -12.42
CA PRO A 77 20.26 11.43 -11.98
C PRO A 77 20.13 12.47 -10.84
N LYS A 78 18.99 13.17 -10.77
CA LYS A 78 18.73 14.20 -9.74
C LYS A 78 17.96 13.67 -8.53
N ALA A 79 17.62 12.40 -8.48
CA ALA A 79 16.83 11.86 -7.37
C ALA A 79 17.54 12.02 -6.03
N ALA A 80 18.85 11.79 -5.99
CA ALA A 80 19.65 11.95 -4.79
C ALA A 80 19.66 13.41 -4.27
N GLU A 81 19.73 14.39 -5.17
CA GLU A 81 19.67 15.82 -4.81
C GLU A 81 18.31 16.19 -4.21
N TYR A 82 17.22 15.73 -4.83
CA TYR A 82 15.87 15.96 -4.32
C TYR A 82 15.63 15.34 -2.95
N VAL A 83 16.13 14.12 -2.74
CA VAL A 83 16.00 13.47 -1.44
C VAL A 83 16.84 14.17 -0.38
N ALA A 84 18.05 14.61 -0.70
CA ALA A 84 18.87 15.42 0.20
C ALA A 84 18.17 16.74 0.59
N GLU A 85 17.46 17.36 -0.35
CA GLU A 85 16.64 18.56 -0.08
C GLU A 85 15.50 18.22 0.90
N ALA A 86 14.74 17.16 0.66
CA ALA A 86 13.69 16.71 1.56
C ALA A 86 14.27 16.38 2.96
N ASP A 87 15.42 15.72 3.00
CA ASP A 87 16.09 15.34 4.25
C ASP A 87 16.61 16.53 5.05
N SER A 88 16.93 17.65 4.40
CA SER A 88 17.38 18.87 5.06
C SER A 88 16.25 19.61 5.77
N VAL A 89 15.02 19.50 5.28
CA VAL A 89 13.84 20.23 5.78
C VAL A 89 13.00 19.40 6.75
N LEU A 90 12.83 18.11 6.46
CA LEU A 90 12.04 17.21 7.31
C LEU A 90 12.77 16.81 8.58
N THR A 91 12.07 16.81 9.71
CA THR A 91 12.62 16.29 10.97
C THR A 91 12.88 14.78 10.89
N PRO A 92 13.80 14.22 11.69
CA PRO A 92 14.05 12.76 11.74
C PRO A 92 12.77 11.94 11.99
N THR A 93 11.89 12.46 12.84
CA THR A 93 10.59 11.83 13.14
C THR A 93 9.67 11.82 11.91
N GLN A 94 9.57 12.94 11.19
CA GLN A 94 8.77 13.03 9.96
C GLN A 94 9.31 12.09 8.88
N ARG A 95 10.63 12.01 8.69
CA ARG A 95 11.25 11.05 7.77
C ARG A 95 10.94 9.60 8.15
N GLY A 96 11.07 9.29 9.45
CA GLY A 96 10.71 7.97 9.96
C GLY A 96 9.24 7.61 9.68
N MET A 97 8.32 8.57 9.87
CA MET A 97 6.90 8.38 9.53
C MET A 97 6.67 8.14 8.04
N VAL A 98 7.37 8.84 7.14
CA VAL A 98 7.28 8.60 5.69
C VAL A 98 7.73 7.17 5.34
N VAL A 99 8.87 6.72 5.87
CA VAL A 99 9.40 5.36 5.62
C VAL A 99 8.47 4.30 6.22
N HIS A 100 7.85 4.58 7.38
CA HIS A 100 6.94 3.65 8.04
C HIS A 100 5.62 3.51 7.29
N THR A 101 5.07 4.61 6.78
CA THR A 101 3.72 4.67 6.22
C THR A 101 3.68 4.25 4.75
N SER A 102 4.69 4.68 3.96
CA SER A 102 4.67 4.50 2.51
C SER A 102 5.67 3.43 2.02
N PRO A 103 5.21 2.39 1.32
CA PRO A 103 6.09 1.44 0.64
C PRO A 103 6.91 2.10 -0.49
N GLU A 104 6.42 3.21 -1.08
CA GLU A 104 7.09 3.99 -2.11
C GLU A 104 7.77 5.25 -1.53
N SER A 105 8.17 5.21 -0.26
CA SER A 105 8.78 6.31 0.48
C SER A 105 9.96 6.98 -0.25
N HIS A 106 10.75 6.21 -0.99
CA HIS A 106 11.86 6.71 -1.81
C HIS A 106 11.41 7.67 -2.92
N ARG A 107 10.30 7.35 -3.61
CA ARG A 107 9.71 8.22 -4.63
C ARG A 107 9.04 9.43 -4.01
N LEU A 108 8.37 9.22 -2.89
CA LEU A 108 7.68 10.27 -2.16
C LEU A 108 8.66 11.35 -1.70
N LEU A 109 9.79 10.97 -1.09
CA LEU A 109 10.83 11.90 -0.68
C LEU A 109 11.42 12.67 -1.88
N ALA A 110 11.67 11.99 -3.00
CA ALA A 110 12.14 12.64 -4.22
C ALA A 110 11.13 13.65 -4.79
N VAL A 111 9.82 13.35 -4.72
CA VAL A 111 8.76 14.28 -5.16
C VAL A 111 8.64 15.47 -4.21
N LEU A 112 8.71 15.24 -2.90
CA LEU A 112 8.71 16.31 -1.90
C LEU A 112 9.90 17.26 -2.12
N GLY A 113 11.11 16.75 -2.24
CA GLY A 113 12.29 17.57 -2.45
C GLY A 113 12.34 18.26 -3.82
N LYS A 114 11.68 17.72 -4.84
CA LYS A 114 11.50 18.39 -6.13
C LYS A 114 10.54 19.58 -6.04
N ASN A 115 9.59 19.58 -5.11
CA ASN A 115 8.56 20.59 -4.96
C ASN A 115 8.70 21.30 -3.60
N ALA A 116 9.48 22.38 -3.60
CA ALA A 116 9.77 23.14 -2.38
C ALA A 116 8.51 23.62 -1.65
N ALA A 117 7.48 24.10 -2.37
CA ALA A 117 6.24 24.56 -1.75
C ALA A 117 5.50 23.44 -1.03
N LEU A 118 5.45 22.24 -1.63
CA LEU A 118 4.82 21.07 -1.01
C LEU A 118 5.63 20.56 0.19
N LEU A 119 6.96 20.60 0.09
CA LEU A 119 7.86 20.23 1.18
C LEU A 119 7.69 21.15 2.39
N GLU A 120 7.60 22.46 2.15
CA GLU A 120 7.38 23.46 3.18
C GLU A 120 6.02 23.29 3.86
N GLU A 121 4.94 23.08 3.08
CA GLU A 121 3.60 22.78 3.58
C GLU A 121 3.61 21.54 4.51
N VAL A 122 4.23 20.45 4.06
CA VAL A 122 4.25 19.19 4.79
C VAL A 122 5.12 19.29 6.05
N SER A 123 6.28 19.94 5.97
CA SER A 123 7.20 20.10 7.11
C SER A 123 6.59 20.94 8.24
N ALA A 124 5.70 21.88 7.90
CA ALA A 124 5.00 22.74 8.87
C ALA A 124 3.98 21.95 9.73
N ILE A 125 3.55 20.75 9.31
CA ILE A 125 2.57 19.93 10.04
C ILE A 125 3.27 19.31 11.26
N LYS A 126 2.89 19.75 12.46
CA LYS A 126 3.44 19.25 13.73
C LYS A 126 2.70 18.04 14.27
N ASP A 127 1.41 17.92 13.96
CA ASP A 127 0.58 16.79 14.40
C ASP A 127 0.91 15.54 13.59
N PRO A 128 1.35 14.43 14.23
CA PRO A 128 1.73 13.20 13.55
C PRO A 128 0.59 12.58 12.72
N ALA A 129 -0.65 12.64 13.21
CA ALA A 129 -1.78 12.03 12.51
C ALA A 129 -2.15 12.82 11.25
N LEU A 130 -2.13 14.16 11.34
CA LEU A 130 -2.35 15.04 10.18
C LEU A 130 -1.21 14.91 9.17
N PHE A 131 0.04 14.78 9.64
CA PHE A 131 1.20 14.55 8.79
C PHE A 131 1.05 13.26 7.99
N VAL A 132 0.79 12.13 8.66
CA VAL A 132 0.59 10.83 8.00
C VAL A 132 -0.55 10.89 6.99
N ARG A 133 -1.69 11.49 7.36
CA ARG A 133 -2.81 11.68 6.44
C ARG A 133 -2.38 12.43 5.17
N ARG A 134 -1.65 13.54 5.33
CA ARG A 134 -1.18 14.34 4.19
C ARG A 134 -0.22 13.55 3.29
N ILE A 135 0.67 12.75 3.87
CA ILE A 135 1.57 11.85 3.16
C ILE A 135 0.79 10.84 2.29
N VAL A 136 -0.24 10.21 2.86
CA VAL A 136 -1.10 9.25 2.13
C VAL A 136 -1.85 9.94 0.99
N GLU A 137 -2.38 11.15 1.18
CA GLU A 137 -3.05 11.92 0.12
C GLU A 137 -2.10 12.21 -1.06
N ILE A 138 -0.86 12.60 -0.75
CA ILE A 138 0.17 12.84 -1.78
C ILE A 138 0.49 11.53 -2.52
N GLU A 139 0.72 10.43 -1.81
CA GLU A 139 1.00 9.13 -2.41
C GLU A 139 -0.12 8.67 -3.34
N MET A 140 -1.38 8.77 -2.92
CA MET A 140 -2.54 8.47 -3.76
C MET A 140 -2.59 9.33 -5.02
N SER A 141 -2.25 10.61 -4.91
CA SER A 141 -2.19 11.52 -6.07
C SER A 141 -1.09 11.14 -7.06
N LEU A 142 0.03 10.62 -6.59
CA LEU A 142 1.14 10.14 -7.43
C LEU A 142 0.77 8.84 -8.13
N THR A 143 0.14 7.92 -7.43
CA THR A 143 -0.29 6.63 -7.98
C THR A 143 -1.36 6.82 -9.06
N SER A 144 -2.30 7.73 -8.86
CA SER A 144 -3.34 8.05 -9.87
C SER A 144 -2.78 8.70 -11.14
N ARG A 145 -1.67 9.47 -11.03
CA ARG A 145 -0.99 10.06 -12.20
C ARG A 145 -0.19 9.05 -13.00
N THR A 146 0.34 8.01 -12.35
CA THR A 146 1.09 6.93 -13.02
C THR A 146 0.17 5.88 -13.63
N ALA A 147 -1.07 5.75 -13.18
CA ALA A 147 -2.09 5.00 -13.87
C ALA A 147 -2.29 5.64 -15.25
N LYS A 148 -1.74 4.99 -16.26
CA LYS A 148 -1.87 5.40 -17.66
C LYS A 148 -3.33 5.75 -17.92
N LYS A 149 -3.62 7.03 -18.24
CA LYS A 149 -4.95 7.41 -18.72
C LYS A 149 -5.36 6.37 -19.76
N PRO A 150 -6.49 5.67 -19.62
CA PRO A 150 -6.94 4.78 -20.65
C PRO A 150 -6.88 5.59 -21.95
N ALA A 151 -6.24 5.03 -22.98
CA ALA A 151 -6.17 5.69 -24.27
C ALA A 151 -7.60 6.11 -24.62
N PRO A 152 -7.85 7.38 -25.02
CA PRO A 152 -9.17 7.80 -25.38
C PRO A 152 -9.69 6.76 -26.36
N GLU A 153 -10.85 6.18 -26.04
CA GLU A 153 -11.53 5.27 -26.96
C GLU A 153 -11.50 5.98 -28.31
N ARG A 154 -10.91 5.30 -29.31
CA ARG A 154 -10.94 5.80 -30.68
C ARG A 154 -12.42 5.97 -31.03
N THR A 155 -12.91 7.18 -30.90
CA THR A 155 -14.15 7.55 -31.54
C THR A 155 -13.92 7.29 -33.02
N LEU A 156 -14.59 6.28 -33.56
CA LEU A 156 -14.68 6.02 -34.99
C LEU A 156 -15.45 7.18 -35.60
N THR A 157 -14.81 8.34 -35.70
CA THR A 157 -15.21 9.38 -36.63
C THR A 157 -14.84 8.86 -38.00
N GLY A 158 -15.86 8.44 -38.73
CA GLY A 158 -15.73 8.07 -40.13
C GLY A 158 -15.10 9.23 -40.90
N SER A 159 -13.88 8.99 -41.38
CA SER A 159 -13.28 9.75 -42.48
C SER A 159 -12.94 8.77 -43.55
N ALA A 160 -13.68 8.88 -44.63
CA ALA A 160 -13.37 8.23 -45.89
C ALA A 160 -12.02 8.74 -46.42
N ALA A 161 -11.08 7.82 -46.60
CA ALA A 161 -10.08 7.91 -47.69
C ALA A 161 -9.35 6.58 -47.88
N SER A 162 -9.72 5.89 -48.91
CA SER A 162 -8.84 5.21 -49.91
C SER A 162 -7.67 4.35 -49.44
N GLY A 163 -7.81 3.03 -49.65
CA GLY A 163 -6.71 2.06 -49.57
C GLY A 163 -7.20 0.65 -49.81
N SER A 164 -7.61 0.34 -51.05
CA SER A 164 -7.74 -0.95 -51.73
C SER A 164 -7.15 -2.17 -51.04
N ARG A 165 -8.04 -3.15 -50.66
CA ARG A 165 -7.89 -4.56 -51.01
C ARG A 165 -9.17 -5.33 -50.62
N GLY A 166 -9.94 -5.74 -51.66
CA GLY A 166 -10.71 -6.98 -51.69
C GLY A 166 -11.80 -7.20 -50.67
N VAL A 167 -12.78 -6.31 -50.56
CA VAL A 167 -14.04 -6.58 -49.88
C VAL A 167 -15.17 -6.43 -50.92
N VAL A 168 -15.96 -7.47 -51.07
CA VAL A 168 -17.14 -7.49 -51.98
C VAL A 168 -18.07 -6.35 -51.62
N PRO A 169 -18.28 -5.36 -52.49
CA PRO A 169 -19.13 -4.21 -52.18
C PRO A 169 -20.57 -4.66 -52.17
N GLY A 170 -21.17 -4.79 -50.99
CA GLY A 170 -22.58 -5.15 -50.84
C GLY A 170 -22.90 -5.93 -49.57
N ALA A 171 -21.96 -6.66 -48.98
CA ALA A 171 -22.26 -7.46 -47.79
C ALA A 171 -22.29 -6.61 -46.51
N ASP A 172 -21.44 -5.60 -46.41
CA ASP A 172 -21.38 -4.75 -45.21
C ASP A 172 -22.59 -3.79 -45.09
N ALA A 173 -23.01 -3.20 -46.19
CA ALA A 173 -24.17 -2.32 -46.23
C ALA A 173 -25.50 -3.07 -45.93
N THR A 174 -25.57 -4.35 -46.28
CA THR A 174 -26.74 -5.18 -45.98
C THR A 174 -26.76 -5.58 -44.49
N LEU A 175 -25.59 -5.81 -43.94
CA LEU A 175 -25.42 -6.14 -42.51
C LEU A 175 -25.77 -4.96 -41.62
N GLU A 176 -25.28 -3.75 -41.93
CA GLU A 176 -25.63 -2.50 -41.24
C GLU A 176 -27.14 -2.19 -41.28
N ARG A 177 -27.77 -2.41 -42.44
CA ARG A 177 -29.22 -2.20 -42.57
C ARG A 177 -30.01 -3.19 -41.70
N LEU A 178 -29.60 -4.45 -41.64
CA LEU A 178 -30.26 -5.48 -40.82
C LEU A 178 -30.01 -5.27 -39.32
N GLU A 179 -28.88 -4.72 -38.94
CA GLU A 179 -28.59 -4.30 -37.57
C GLU A 179 -29.47 -3.12 -37.14
N ALA A 180 -29.56 -2.08 -37.95
CA ALA A 180 -30.41 -0.94 -37.70
C ALA A 180 -31.93 -1.33 -37.66
N GLU A 181 -32.35 -2.29 -38.49
CA GLU A 181 -33.73 -2.82 -38.45
C GLU A 181 -33.96 -3.64 -37.17
N ALA A 182 -33.00 -4.46 -36.74
CA ALA A 182 -33.07 -5.25 -35.51
C ALA A 182 -33.12 -4.37 -34.25
N ASP A 183 -32.37 -3.28 -34.22
CA ASP A 183 -32.35 -2.33 -33.10
C ASP A 183 -33.70 -1.53 -33.02
N ARG A 184 -34.30 -1.24 -34.16
CA ARG A 184 -35.60 -0.53 -34.21
C ARG A 184 -36.78 -1.43 -33.85
N THR A 185 -36.78 -2.70 -34.28
CA THR A 185 -37.92 -3.61 -34.17
C THR A 185 -37.82 -4.62 -33.03
N GLY A 186 -36.59 -4.79 -32.44
CA GLY A 186 -36.29 -5.84 -31.46
C GLY A 186 -36.16 -7.25 -32.05
N ASP A 187 -36.45 -7.43 -33.36
CA ASP A 187 -36.39 -8.75 -34.03
C ASP A 187 -35.08 -8.96 -34.73
N ARG A 188 -34.24 -9.83 -34.15
CA ARG A 188 -32.89 -10.20 -34.65
C ARG A 188 -32.88 -11.41 -35.60
N THR A 189 -34.03 -11.97 -35.95
CA THR A 189 -34.13 -13.23 -36.72
C THR A 189 -33.45 -13.09 -38.10
N LYS A 190 -33.71 -11.98 -38.81
CA LYS A 190 -33.14 -11.72 -40.13
C LYS A 190 -31.64 -11.51 -40.07
N LEU A 191 -31.14 -10.82 -39.05
CA LEU A 191 -29.71 -10.58 -38.81
C LEU A 191 -28.96 -11.90 -38.57
N ILE A 192 -29.50 -12.76 -37.73
CA ILE A 192 -28.91 -14.06 -37.41
C ILE A 192 -28.85 -14.96 -38.65
N ARG A 193 -29.90 -14.97 -39.44
CA ARG A 193 -29.96 -15.73 -40.69
C ARG A 193 -28.89 -15.27 -41.68
N TYR A 194 -28.79 -13.97 -41.90
CA TYR A 194 -27.79 -13.38 -42.78
C TYR A 194 -26.36 -13.65 -42.37
N ARG A 195 -26.08 -13.55 -41.07
CA ARG A 195 -24.73 -13.90 -40.51
C ARG A 195 -24.38 -15.38 -40.72
N ARG A 196 -25.36 -16.29 -40.60
CA ARG A 196 -25.15 -17.72 -40.88
C ARG A 196 -24.86 -17.97 -42.37
N GLU A 197 -25.54 -17.30 -43.28
CA GLU A 197 -25.30 -17.40 -44.73
C GLU A 197 -23.90 -16.87 -45.09
N LEU A 198 -23.49 -15.74 -44.49
CA LEU A 198 -22.12 -15.24 -44.67
C LEU A 198 -21.06 -16.18 -44.16
N ALA A 199 -21.27 -16.79 -43.01
CA ALA A 199 -20.32 -17.75 -42.45
C ALA A 199 -20.23 -19.03 -43.31
N ALA A 200 -21.34 -19.52 -43.85
CA ALA A 200 -21.36 -20.67 -44.75
C ALA A 200 -20.67 -20.37 -46.10
N LYS A 201 -20.83 -19.15 -46.66
CA LYS A 201 -20.12 -18.71 -47.86
C LYS A 201 -18.60 -18.49 -47.67
N LYS A 202 -18.15 -18.26 -46.45
CA LYS A 202 -16.75 -18.05 -46.09
C LYS A 202 -16.01 -19.38 -45.84
N ALA A 203 -16.78 -20.46 -45.57
CA ALA A 203 -16.29 -21.81 -45.28
C ALA A 203 -16.28 -22.74 -46.53
N ALA A 204 -16.90 -22.31 -47.64
CA ALA A 204 -16.90 -22.99 -48.93
C ALA A 204 -15.86 -22.39 -49.88
#